data_c8f6884e469bd7ae92b6ceecd78564c8
#
_entry.id   c8f6884e469bd7ae92b6ceecd78564c8
#
_cell.length_a   1.000
_cell.length_b   1.000
_cell.length_c   1.000
_cell.angle_alpha   90.00
_cell.angle_beta   90.00
_cell.angle_gamma   90.00
#
_symmetry.space_group_name_H-M   'P 1'
#
loop_
_entity.id
_entity.type
_entity.pdbx_description
1 polymer ?
#
loop_
_entity_poly.entity_id
_entity_poly.type
_entity_poly.pdbx_seq_one_letter_code
_entity_poly.pdbx_strand_id
1 'polypeptide(L)'
;MKKTMKKCLTLLLALAMLLAMAVPAAAATPYDKTITFTGVAKGDTVKAYQLMKYDANYNEYIFYREFETFAANFYDSKTQSLEEHLAESTKEHLTALMINYAIMTDSAHGGVSFPQNPVEATADANNEVKMTLEPGYYLLLVSTTEQNNRTYMPVTVFVQVKNGNVRVYAAGSEITDDLTAVFKYEDGPAVNVRVSDDSRATTQWKETAGGRVGETMDFYMEVSIPAYESEDVAISSLIAKCQLAGLNYVADSMKATTLPKADSDAVKGAFIGTPACTDGNLTVELNYSKIRSATGRGLIYLHFQATVAPDAVTKSEASATAKLEYVFSMEANKTKTTADSTAAVYNYDFTLFKKSNELIDPSNAGSVHKPLAGAGFTLYSDNTMNTPVSMVKVDATTTTDAYYRPATDAEITAGTGGTGIVTEMDANMGNDNNTLSIRGLDVGAYYVKETKTPSGYYAPKGIFKLDLTAKRDASESLVKDLASGGFTETKEADRALIQKKSLNAEKNRYEVDLLNSSTPVLPTTGGVGTVMFTVIGLLCMGAALWFFLFARRRREDEQEQNKTTL
;
A
#
# COMPACT_ATOMS: atom_id res chain seq x y z
N MET A 1 -52.63 -14.32 -23.03
CA MET A 1 -51.76 -15.48 -23.28
C MET A 1 -50.29 -15.31 -22.84
N LYS A 2 -49.57 -14.20 -23.06
CA LYS A 2 -48.14 -14.06 -22.66
C LYS A 2 -47.87 -14.03 -21.15
N LYS A 3 -48.81 -13.57 -20.32
CA LYS A 3 -48.62 -13.52 -18.83
C LYS A 3 -48.81 -14.89 -18.15
N THR A 4 -49.65 -15.76 -18.73
CA THR A 4 -49.92 -17.11 -18.24
C THR A 4 -48.77 -18.06 -18.56
N MET A 5 -48.17 -17.91 -19.74
CA MET A 5 -47.02 -18.70 -20.18
C MET A 5 -45.75 -18.44 -19.33
N LYS A 6 -45.53 -17.18 -18.92
CA LYS A 6 -44.39 -16.86 -18.01
C LYS A 6 -44.57 -17.48 -16.62
N LYS A 7 -45.81 -17.53 -16.08
CA LYS A 7 -46.08 -18.18 -14.79
C LYS A 7 -45.94 -19.70 -14.83
N CYS A 8 -46.33 -20.33 -15.93
CA CYS A 8 -46.13 -21.78 -16.14
C CYS A 8 -44.64 -22.12 -16.30
N LEU A 9 -43.85 -21.27 -16.99
CA LEU A 9 -42.42 -21.50 -17.17
C LEU A 9 -41.64 -21.34 -15.85
N THR A 10 -42.02 -20.38 -14.99
CA THR A 10 -41.40 -20.19 -13.66
C THR A 10 -41.78 -21.33 -12.69
N LEU A 11 -43.01 -21.86 -12.79
CA LEU A 11 -43.46 -23.00 -12.01
C LEU A 11 -42.75 -24.31 -12.45
N LEU A 12 -42.55 -24.49 -13.76
CA LEU A 12 -41.80 -25.64 -14.32
C LEU A 12 -40.29 -25.56 -13.94
N LEU A 13 -39.69 -24.37 -13.93
CA LEU A 13 -38.29 -24.19 -13.48
C LEU A 13 -38.14 -24.46 -11.97
N ALA A 14 -39.10 -23.98 -11.17
CA ALA A 14 -39.10 -24.25 -9.73
C ALA A 14 -39.33 -25.73 -9.40
N LEU A 15 -40.17 -26.42 -10.17
CA LEU A 15 -40.40 -27.87 -10.05
C LEU A 15 -39.18 -28.69 -10.52
N ALA A 16 -38.49 -28.22 -11.58
CA ALA A 16 -37.25 -28.85 -12.06
C ALA A 16 -36.10 -28.65 -11.07
N MET A 17 -36.01 -27.50 -10.39
CA MET A 17 -35.05 -27.28 -9.29
C MET A 17 -35.38 -28.12 -8.05
N LEU A 18 -36.66 -28.32 -7.72
CA LEU A 18 -37.07 -29.22 -6.62
C LEU A 18 -36.83 -30.69 -6.97
N LEU A 19 -36.96 -31.11 -8.22
CA LEU A 19 -36.62 -32.47 -8.66
C LEU A 19 -35.10 -32.69 -8.76
N ALA A 20 -34.31 -31.65 -9.03
CA ALA A 20 -32.85 -31.75 -9.04
C ALA A 20 -32.24 -31.83 -7.62
N MET A 21 -33.01 -31.49 -6.58
CA MET A 21 -32.57 -31.66 -5.17
C MET A 21 -33.04 -32.98 -4.56
N ALA A 22 -33.82 -33.78 -5.25
CA ALA A 22 -34.14 -35.14 -4.85
C ALA A 22 -33.11 -36.09 -5.48
N VAL A 23 -31.85 -35.99 -5.08
CA VAL A 23 -30.98 -37.17 -5.05
C VAL A 23 -31.67 -38.10 -4.07
N PRO A 24 -32.10 -39.33 -4.48
CA PRO A 24 -32.66 -40.27 -3.52
C PRO A 24 -31.55 -40.47 -2.46
N ALA A 25 -31.79 -39.99 -1.26
CA ALA A 25 -30.98 -40.43 -0.12
C ALA A 25 -31.03 -41.96 -0.20
N ALA A 26 -29.91 -42.61 -0.52
CA ALA A 26 -29.81 -44.03 -0.41
C ALA A 26 -30.32 -44.38 0.99
N ALA A 27 -31.25 -45.30 1.09
CA ALA A 27 -31.82 -45.68 2.40
C ALA A 27 -30.66 -46.07 3.30
N ALA A 28 -30.46 -45.31 4.40
CA ALA A 28 -29.36 -45.57 5.32
C ALA A 28 -29.37 -47.05 5.73
N THR A 29 -28.23 -47.71 5.59
CA THR A 29 -28.09 -49.09 6.05
C THR A 29 -28.00 -49.07 7.60
N PRO A 30 -28.33 -50.18 8.30
CA PRO A 30 -28.23 -50.23 9.76
C PRO A 30 -26.79 -49.99 10.27
N TYR A 31 -25.81 -50.00 9.39
CA TYR A 31 -24.38 -49.87 9.72
C TYR A 31 -23.79 -48.48 9.38
N ASP A 32 -24.54 -47.57 8.73
CA ASP A 32 -24.07 -46.25 8.40
C ASP A 32 -23.79 -45.41 9.66
N LYS A 33 -22.75 -44.60 9.60
CA LYS A 33 -22.36 -43.71 10.71
C LYS A 33 -22.22 -42.28 10.25
N THR A 34 -22.85 -41.37 11.00
CA THR A 34 -22.62 -39.94 10.83
C THR A 34 -21.44 -39.54 11.70
N ILE A 35 -20.42 -39.00 11.05
CA ILE A 35 -19.18 -38.54 11.68
C ILE A 35 -19.11 -37.05 11.57
N THR A 36 -18.76 -36.39 12.68
CA THR A 36 -18.52 -34.93 12.72
C THR A 36 -17.03 -34.67 12.55
N PHE A 37 -16.67 -33.85 11.59
CA PHE A 37 -15.29 -33.41 11.37
C PHE A 37 -15.16 -31.97 11.78
N THR A 38 -14.16 -31.67 12.61
CA THR A 38 -13.81 -30.33 13.09
C THR A 38 -12.44 -29.94 12.58
N GLY A 39 -12.02 -28.70 12.85
CA GLY A 39 -10.72 -28.18 12.39
C GLY A 39 -10.73 -27.66 10.94
N VAL A 40 -11.89 -27.70 10.25
CA VAL A 40 -12.09 -27.12 8.91
C VAL A 40 -12.57 -25.68 9.03
N ALA A 41 -12.33 -24.84 8.01
CA ALA A 41 -12.86 -23.48 8.00
C ALA A 41 -14.23 -23.45 7.29
N LYS A 42 -15.09 -22.52 7.70
CA LYS A 42 -16.40 -22.29 7.09
C LYS A 42 -16.28 -22.17 5.56
N GLY A 43 -17.09 -22.93 4.84
CA GLY A 43 -17.13 -22.93 3.38
C GLY A 43 -16.16 -23.89 2.71
N ASP A 44 -15.20 -24.47 3.43
CA ASP A 44 -14.36 -25.55 2.91
C ASP A 44 -15.20 -26.81 2.68
N THR A 45 -14.84 -27.59 1.66
CA THR A 45 -15.57 -28.80 1.29
C THR A 45 -14.73 -30.03 1.56
N VAL A 46 -15.24 -30.93 2.39
CA VAL A 46 -14.64 -32.25 2.64
C VAL A 46 -15.19 -33.22 1.61
N LYS A 47 -14.28 -33.97 0.98
CA LYS A 47 -14.57 -35.03 0.01
C LYS A 47 -14.08 -36.35 0.53
N ALA A 48 -15.00 -37.31 0.78
CA ALA A 48 -14.68 -38.65 1.24
C ALA A 48 -14.70 -39.62 0.06
N TYR A 49 -13.54 -40.12 -0.31
CA TYR A 49 -13.35 -41.08 -1.39
C TYR A 49 -13.30 -42.48 -0.81
N GLN A 50 -14.25 -43.33 -1.19
CA GLN A 50 -14.32 -44.70 -0.72
C GLN A 50 -13.30 -45.58 -1.45
N LEU A 51 -12.34 -46.14 -0.71
CA LEU A 51 -11.29 -47.03 -1.22
C LEU A 51 -11.70 -48.49 -1.17
N MET A 52 -12.46 -48.83 -0.13
CA MET A 52 -13.02 -50.19 0.08
C MET A 52 -14.47 -50.06 0.51
N LYS A 53 -15.27 -51.01 0.07
CA LYS A 53 -16.65 -51.19 0.52
C LYS A 53 -16.78 -52.50 1.35
N TYR A 54 -17.72 -52.51 2.26
CA TYR A 54 -18.11 -53.70 2.99
C TYR A 54 -19.13 -54.51 2.16
N ASP A 55 -18.86 -55.82 1.98
CA ASP A 55 -19.83 -56.76 1.41
C ASP A 55 -20.48 -57.56 2.54
N ALA A 56 -21.74 -57.24 2.85
CA ALA A 56 -22.49 -57.89 3.91
C ALA A 56 -22.76 -59.37 3.67
N ASN A 57 -22.74 -59.85 2.40
CA ASN A 57 -22.98 -61.26 2.08
C ASN A 57 -21.81 -62.14 2.45
N TYR A 58 -20.58 -61.57 2.35
CA TYR A 58 -19.35 -62.32 2.66
C TYR A 58 -18.72 -61.89 3.99
N ASN A 59 -19.27 -60.81 4.62
CA ASN A 59 -18.76 -60.22 5.84
C ASN A 59 -17.27 -59.82 5.70
N GLU A 60 -16.93 -59.22 4.55
CA GLU A 60 -15.56 -58.84 4.22
C GLU A 60 -15.50 -57.46 3.55
N TYR A 61 -14.31 -56.85 3.52
CA TYR A 61 -14.04 -55.60 2.84
C TYR A 61 -13.38 -55.86 1.50
N ILE A 62 -13.91 -55.24 0.45
CA ILE A 62 -13.47 -55.42 -0.94
C ILE A 62 -12.93 -54.09 -1.43
N PHE A 63 -11.69 -54.07 -1.92
CA PHE A 63 -11.13 -52.93 -2.61
C PHE A 63 -11.87 -52.68 -3.93
N TYR A 64 -12.03 -51.45 -4.29
CA TYR A 64 -12.32 -51.11 -5.67
C TYR A 64 -11.13 -51.52 -6.53
N ARG A 65 -11.38 -52.07 -7.70
CA ARG A 65 -10.37 -52.69 -8.59
C ARG A 65 -9.17 -51.77 -8.85
N GLU A 66 -9.40 -50.50 -8.95
CA GLU A 66 -8.39 -49.46 -9.20
C GLU A 66 -7.39 -49.34 -8.05
N PHE A 67 -7.76 -49.77 -6.85
CA PHE A 67 -6.92 -49.73 -5.65
C PHE A 67 -6.27 -51.07 -5.31
N GLU A 68 -6.64 -52.17 -5.95
CA GLU A 68 -6.07 -53.49 -5.67
C GLU A 68 -4.55 -53.51 -5.90
N THR A 69 -4.06 -52.92 -7.00
CA THR A 69 -2.63 -52.86 -7.33
C THR A 69 -1.87 -52.00 -6.33
N PHE A 70 -2.49 -50.96 -5.82
CA PHE A 70 -1.95 -50.07 -4.84
C PHE A 70 -1.88 -50.75 -3.44
N ALA A 71 -2.96 -51.37 -3.04
CA ALA A 71 -3.02 -52.16 -1.78
C ALA A 71 -1.97 -53.25 -1.72
N ALA A 72 -1.69 -53.91 -2.82
CA ALA A 72 -0.70 -54.98 -2.90
C ALA A 72 0.74 -54.55 -2.54
N ASN A 73 1.05 -53.24 -2.68
CA ASN A 73 2.35 -52.68 -2.31
C ASN A 73 2.48 -52.39 -0.80
N PHE A 74 1.37 -52.29 -0.08
CA PHE A 74 1.33 -51.89 1.33
C PHE A 74 0.81 -53.01 2.27
N TYR A 75 0.35 -54.10 1.73
CA TYR A 75 -0.32 -55.16 2.48
C TYR A 75 0.17 -56.53 2.07
N ASP A 76 0.72 -57.30 3.02
CA ASP A 76 1.08 -58.71 2.81
C ASP A 76 -0.01 -59.60 3.41
N SER A 77 -0.91 -60.07 2.55
CA SER A 77 -2.02 -60.96 2.94
C SER A 77 -1.59 -62.29 3.55
N LYS A 78 -0.28 -62.63 3.53
CA LYS A 78 0.25 -63.89 4.11
C LYS A 78 0.56 -63.77 5.58
N THR A 79 0.80 -62.55 6.06
CA THR A 79 1.31 -62.31 7.42
C THR A 79 0.32 -61.58 8.32
N GLN A 80 -0.68 -60.91 7.76
CA GLN A 80 -1.63 -60.11 8.52
C GLN A 80 -2.98 -60.06 7.82
N SER A 81 -4.07 -60.04 8.58
CA SER A 81 -5.38 -59.75 8.00
C SER A 81 -5.46 -58.28 7.58
N LEU A 82 -6.19 -57.96 6.51
CA LEU A 82 -6.36 -56.60 6.05
C LEU A 82 -6.95 -55.69 7.13
N GLU A 83 -7.88 -56.22 7.93
CA GLU A 83 -8.47 -55.51 9.06
C GLU A 83 -7.46 -55.12 10.12
N GLU A 84 -6.55 -56.04 10.47
CA GLU A 84 -5.47 -55.78 11.42
C GLU A 84 -4.50 -54.77 10.87
N HIS A 85 -4.12 -54.88 9.58
CA HIS A 85 -3.23 -53.93 8.94
C HIS A 85 -3.84 -52.52 8.90
N LEU A 86 -5.10 -52.36 8.57
CA LEU A 86 -5.78 -51.06 8.54
C LEU A 86 -5.97 -50.48 9.95
N ALA A 87 -6.15 -51.31 10.97
CA ALA A 87 -6.25 -50.86 12.36
C ALA A 87 -4.89 -50.52 12.99
N GLU A 88 -3.81 -51.19 12.55
CA GLU A 88 -2.45 -51.04 13.10
C GLU A 88 -1.52 -50.18 12.24
N SER A 89 -1.98 -49.74 11.03
CA SER A 89 -1.13 -48.94 10.14
C SER A 89 -0.64 -47.67 10.81
N THR A 90 0.67 -47.55 10.86
CA THR A 90 1.33 -46.38 11.45
C THR A 90 1.01 -45.12 10.66
N LYS A 91 1.04 -43.99 11.34
CA LYS A 91 0.82 -42.65 10.74
C LYS A 91 1.68 -42.44 9.49
N GLU A 92 2.89 -42.98 9.45
CA GLU A 92 3.83 -42.86 8.32
C GLU A 92 3.38 -43.65 7.08
N HIS A 93 2.88 -44.86 7.25
CA HIS A 93 2.33 -45.65 6.15
C HIS A 93 1.09 -45.02 5.54
N LEU A 94 0.20 -44.47 6.38
CA LEU A 94 -0.98 -43.75 5.93
C LEU A 94 -0.60 -42.48 5.14
N THR A 95 0.42 -41.76 5.60
CA THR A 95 0.90 -40.53 4.92
C THR A 95 1.48 -40.85 3.54
N ALA A 96 2.30 -41.90 3.43
CA ALA A 96 2.86 -42.32 2.14
C ALA A 96 1.76 -42.81 1.17
N LEU A 97 0.77 -43.54 1.68
CA LEU A 97 -0.41 -43.97 0.94
C LEU A 97 -1.19 -42.78 0.38
N MET A 98 -1.38 -41.77 1.20
CA MET A 98 -2.11 -40.55 0.87
C MET A 98 -1.41 -39.70 -0.17
N ILE A 99 -0.09 -39.55 -0.05
CA ILE A 99 0.71 -38.74 -0.99
C ILE A 99 0.72 -39.38 -2.37
N ASN A 100 0.98 -40.69 -2.43
CA ASN A 100 0.90 -41.43 -3.68
C ASN A 100 -0.48 -41.34 -4.30
N TYR A 101 -1.52 -41.34 -3.47
CA TYR A 101 -2.89 -41.22 -3.93
C TYR A 101 -3.23 -39.83 -4.46
N ALA A 102 -2.80 -38.77 -3.81
CA ALA A 102 -2.94 -37.41 -4.30
C ALA A 102 -2.23 -37.22 -5.67
N ILE A 103 -1.06 -37.86 -5.86
CA ILE A 103 -0.34 -37.91 -7.13
C ILE A 103 -1.11 -38.69 -8.20
N MET A 104 -1.76 -39.78 -7.83
CA MET A 104 -2.56 -40.61 -8.73
C MET A 104 -3.86 -39.95 -9.23
N THR A 105 -4.37 -38.95 -8.50
CA THR A 105 -5.55 -38.17 -8.96
C THR A 105 -5.17 -37.06 -9.93
N ASP A 106 -3.86 -36.84 -10.15
CA ASP A 106 -3.37 -35.87 -11.10
C ASP A 106 -3.43 -36.42 -12.53
N SER A 107 -4.27 -35.81 -13.37
CA SER A 107 -4.38 -36.17 -14.79
C SER A 107 -3.06 -35.99 -15.56
N ALA A 108 -2.13 -35.14 -15.09
CA ALA A 108 -0.81 -34.92 -15.68
C ALA A 108 0.13 -36.12 -15.49
N HIS A 109 -0.12 -36.96 -14.49
CA HIS A 109 0.70 -38.15 -14.18
C HIS A 109 0.02 -39.48 -14.51
N GLY A 110 -1.00 -39.46 -15.39
CA GLY A 110 -1.73 -40.67 -15.77
C GLY A 110 -2.72 -41.16 -14.72
N GLY A 111 -3.23 -40.24 -13.92
CA GLY A 111 -4.06 -40.49 -12.73
C GLY A 111 -5.24 -41.40 -12.98
N VAL A 112 -5.46 -42.28 -12.03
CA VAL A 112 -6.64 -43.16 -11.97
C VAL A 112 -7.82 -42.31 -11.49
N SER A 113 -8.87 -42.21 -12.30
CA SER A 113 -10.13 -41.59 -11.85
C SER A 113 -10.68 -42.46 -10.70
N PHE A 114 -11.14 -41.79 -9.63
CA PHE A 114 -11.91 -42.49 -8.61
C PHE A 114 -13.12 -43.16 -9.26
N PRO A 115 -13.41 -44.42 -8.94
CA PRO A 115 -14.50 -45.18 -9.56
C PRO A 115 -15.88 -44.65 -9.18
N GLN A 116 -15.95 -43.80 -8.15
CA GLN A 116 -17.18 -43.24 -7.64
C GLN A 116 -17.02 -41.74 -7.34
N ASN A 117 -18.12 -41.01 -7.41
CA ASN A 117 -18.18 -39.65 -6.89
C ASN A 117 -17.97 -39.68 -5.38
N PRO A 118 -17.10 -38.84 -4.81
CA PRO A 118 -16.92 -38.77 -3.37
C PRO A 118 -18.23 -38.34 -2.68
N VAL A 119 -18.41 -38.77 -1.44
CA VAL A 119 -19.37 -38.11 -0.55
C VAL A 119 -18.82 -36.73 -0.19
N GLU A 120 -19.58 -35.67 -0.46
CA GLU A 120 -19.13 -34.31 -0.25
C GLU A 120 -19.99 -33.59 0.80
N ALA A 121 -19.38 -32.80 1.67
CA ALA A 121 -20.06 -31.91 2.58
C ALA A 121 -19.23 -30.67 2.85
N THR A 122 -19.91 -29.52 3.00
CA THR A 122 -19.28 -28.21 3.21
C THR A 122 -19.37 -27.82 4.69
N ALA A 123 -18.29 -27.24 5.21
CA ALA A 123 -18.19 -26.76 6.57
C ALA A 123 -19.21 -25.64 6.86
N ASP A 124 -19.93 -25.81 7.95
CA ASP A 124 -20.97 -24.88 8.40
C ASP A 124 -20.42 -23.66 9.15
N ALA A 125 -21.32 -22.87 9.75
CA ALA A 125 -20.97 -21.67 10.51
C ALA A 125 -20.18 -21.98 11.80
N ASN A 126 -20.22 -23.23 12.29
CA ASN A 126 -19.50 -23.68 13.47
C ASN A 126 -18.11 -24.25 13.13
N ASN A 127 -17.72 -24.21 11.85
CA ASN A 127 -16.51 -24.86 11.32
C ASN A 127 -16.55 -26.38 11.49
N GLU A 128 -17.70 -26.99 11.27
CA GLU A 128 -17.95 -28.41 11.35
C GLU A 128 -18.50 -28.96 10.02
N VAL A 129 -18.11 -30.18 9.71
CA VAL A 129 -18.67 -30.97 8.61
C VAL A 129 -19.25 -32.26 9.18
N LYS A 130 -20.51 -32.57 8.84
CA LYS A 130 -21.18 -33.82 9.18
C LYS A 130 -21.37 -34.66 7.94
N MET A 131 -20.80 -35.89 7.94
CA MET A 131 -20.88 -36.82 6.83
C MET A 131 -21.41 -38.17 7.30
N THR A 132 -22.39 -38.70 6.59
CA THR A 132 -22.87 -40.08 6.82
C THR A 132 -22.14 -40.99 5.84
N LEU A 133 -21.35 -41.92 6.39
CA LEU A 133 -20.53 -42.87 5.64
C LEU A 133 -21.05 -44.29 5.86
N GLU A 134 -21.13 -45.05 4.77
CA GLU A 134 -21.39 -46.49 4.79
C GLU A 134 -20.18 -47.23 5.34
N PRO A 135 -20.32 -48.52 5.76
CA PRO A 135 -19.17 -49.34 6.11
C PRO A 135 -18.17 -49.42 4.98
N GLY A 136 -16.93 -49.07 5.27
CA GLY A 136 -15.87 -48.99 4.27
C GLY A 136 -14.64 -48.23 4.76
N TYR A 137 -13.62 -48.19 3.93
CA TYR A 137 -12.40 -47.45 4.18
C TYR A 137 -12.36 -46.23 3.24
N TYR A 138 -12.12 -45.06 3.80
CA TYR A 138 -12.19 -43.78 3.09
C TYR A 138 -10.91 -42.99 3.22
N LEU A 139 -10.58 -42.24 2.15
CA LEU A 139 -9.64 -41.15 2.18
C LEU A 139 -10.44 -39.84 2.11
N LEU A 140 -10.24 -38.95 3.07
CA LEU A 140 -10.88 -37.67 3.14
C LEU A 140 -9.89 -36.58 2.76
N LEU A 141 -10.26 -35.73 1.79
CA LEU A 141 -9.53 -34.56 1.35
C LEU A 141 -10.38 -33.31 1.58
N VAL A 142 -9.74 -32.21 1.91
CA VAL A 142 -10.41 -30.90 2.05
C VAL A 142 -10.06 -30.01 0.86
N SER A 143 -11.10 -29.55 0.16
CA SER A 143 -10.96 -28.51 -0.84
C SER A 143 -11.24 -27.16 -0.18
N THR A 144 -10.22 -26.30 -0.13
CA THR A 144 -10.32 -24.97 0.49
C THR A 144 -10.98 -23.94 -0.44
N THR A 145 -11.64 -22.94 0.14
CA THR A 145 -12.02 -21.73 -0.60
C THR A 145 -10.78 -20.92 -0.97
N GLU A 146 -10.90 -20.02 -1.95
CA GLU A 146 -9.79 -19.14 -2.38
C GLU A 146 -9.28 -18.24 -1.25
N GLN A 147 -10.16 -17.85 -0.31
CA GLN A 147 -9.81 -17.02 0.84
C GLN A 147 -9.15 -17.80 1.98
N ASN A 148 -9.19 -19.14 1.94
CA ASN A 148 -8.60 -19.96 2.99
C ASN A 148 -7.15 -20.34 2.65
N ASN A 149 -6.22 -19.74 3.36
CA ASN A 149 -4.79 -19.92 3.22
C ASN A 149 -4.26 -21.24 3.83
N ARG A 150 -5.13 -22.11 4.34
CA ARG A 150 -4.73 -23.37 5.01
C ARG A 150 -4.52 -24.50 4.01
N THR A 151 -3.62 -25.40 4.36
CA THR A 151 -3.55 -26.73 3.76
C THR A 151 -3.90 -27.77 4.81
N TYR A 152 -4.74 -28.72 4.43
CA TYR A 152 -5.23 -29.76 5.34
C TYR A 152 -4.49 -31.07 5.11
N MET A 153 -4.13 -31.71 6.21
CA MET A 153 -3.64 -33.09 6.16
C MET A 153 -4.80 -34.01 5.77
N PRO A 154 -4.63 -34.90 4.79
CA PRO A 154 -5.62 -35.91 4.49
C PRO A 154 -5.92 -36.78 5.73
N VAL A 155 -7.16 -37.26 5.84
CA VAL A 155 -7.59 -38.09 6.94
C VAL A 155 -8.16 -39.39 6.37
N THR A 156 -7.72 -40.52 6.89
CA THR A 156 -8.37 -41.81 6.61
C THR A 156 -9.46 -42.08 7.63
N VAL A 157 -10.57 -42.64 7.17
CA VAL A 157 -11.68 -43.05 8.00
C VAL A 157 -12.02 -44.50 7.66
N PHE A 158 -12.12 -45.36 8.67
CA PHE A 158 -12.55 -46.74 8.54
C PHE A 158 -13.83 -46.95 9.35
N VAL A 159 -14.94 -47.17 8.65
CA VAL A 159 -16.21 -47.58 9.25
C VAL A 159 -16.24 -49.10 9.21
N GLN A 160 -15.86 -49.73 10.34
CA GLN A 160 -15.67 -51.15 10.44
C GLN A 160 -16.93 -51.84 11.01
N VAL A 161 -17.41 -52.90 10.34
CA VAL A 161 -18.40 -53.81 10.87
C VAL A 161 -17.66 -55.09 11.37
N LYS A 162 -17.76 -55.37 12.66
CA LYS A 162 -17.15 -56.57 13.27
C LYS A 162 -18.15 -57.22 14.25
N ASN A 163 -18.50 -58.46 14.01
CA ASN A 163 -19.46 -59.21 14.82
C ASN A 163 -20.81 -58.47 15.03
N GLY A 164 -21.31 -57.83 13.97
CA GLY A 164 -22.56 -57.06 14.00
C GLY A 164 -22.47 -55.66 14.68
N ASN A 165 -21.30 -55.28 15.20
CA ASN A 165 -21.05 -53.98 15.80
C ASN A 165 -20.30 -53.07 14.81
N VAL A 166 -20.60 -51.81 14.85
CA VAL A 166 -19.88 -50.80 14.04
C VAL A 166 -18.90 -50.04 14.90
N ARG A 167 -17.64 -50.00 14.47
CA ARG A 167 -16.58 -49.16 15.03
C ARG A 167 -16.11 -48.18 13.98
N VAL A 168 -15.70 -47.01 14.42
CA VAL A 168 -15.17 -45.95 13.53
C VAL A 168 -13.76 -45.60 13.96
N TYR A 169 -12.85 -45.63 13.01
CA TYR A 169 -11.45 -45.22 13.20
C TYR A 169 -11.19 -43.99 12.32
N ALA A 170 -10.51 -43.00 12.85
CA ALA A 170 -10.00 -41.88 12.10
C ALA A 170 -8.51 -41.70 12.33
N ALA A 171 -7.73 -41.57 11.27
CA ALA A 171 -6.27 -41.51 11.31
C ALA A 171 -5.64 -42.66 12.15
N GLY A 172 -6.17 -43.85 12.00
CA GLY A 172 -5.70 -45.06 12.70
C GLY A 172 -6.12 -45.20 14.17
N SER A 173 -6.92 -44.31 14.72
CA SER A 173 -7.40 -44.36 16.11
C SER A 173 -8.92 -44.53 16.16
N GLU A 174 -9.41 -45.42 17.04
CA GLU A 174 -10.84 -45.61 17.26
C GLU A 174 -11.44 -44.34 17.90
N ILE A 175 -12.52 -43.80 17.31
CA ILE A 175 -13.28 -42.69 17.86
C ILE A 175 -14.53 -43.24 18.55
N THR A 176 -14.60 -43.05 19.88
CA THR A 176 -15.67 -43.59 20.73
C THR A 176 -16.65 -42.54 21.16
N ASP A 177 -16.19 -41.30 21.37
CA ASP A 177 -16.98 -40.19 21.88
C ASP A 177 -17.52 -39.35 20.73
N ASP A 178 -18.85 -39.21 20.66
CA ASP A 178 -19.61 -38.39 19.70
C ASP A 178 -19.21 -38.54 18.22
N LEU A 179 -18.45 -39.58 17.86
CA LEU A 179 -17.91 -39.84 16.52
C LEU A 179 -17.32 -38.55 15.89
N THR A 180 -16.47 -37.85 16.65
CA THR A 180 -15.82 -36.62 16.20
C THR A 180 -14.36 -36.87 15.80
N ALA A 181 -13.98 -36.44 14.61
CA ALA A 181 -12.62 -36.46 14.09
C ALA A 181 -12.14 -35.03 13.78
N VAL A 182 -10.83 -34.80 13.86
CA VAL A 182 -10.23 -33.50 13.68
C VAL A 182 -9.31 -33.50 12.46
N PHE A 183 -9.53 -32.54 11.54
CA PHE A 183 -8.56 -32.25 10.51
C PHE A 183 -7.42 -31.42 11.08
N LYS A 184 -6.19 -31.89 10.89
CA LYS A 184 -5.00 -31.08 11.11
C LYS A 184 -4.75 -30.24 9.89
N TYR A 185 -4.26 -29.01 10.10
CA TYR A 185 -3.91 -28.11 9.03
C TYR A 185 -2.62 -27.37 9.35
N GLU A 186 -1.98 -26.86 8.32
CA GLU A 186 -0.90 -25.89 8.39
C GLU A 186 -1.37 -24.61 7.74
N ASP A 187 -1.03 -23.48 8.36
CA ASP A 187 -1.27 -22.18 7.73
C ASP A 187 -0.29 -22.01 6.57
N GLY A 188 -0.74 -21.39 5.50
CA GLY A 188 0.11 -21.03 4.36
C GLY A 188 0.98 -19.82 4.66
N PRO A 189 1.86 -19.44 3.73
CA PRO A 189 2.68 -18.24 3.85
C PRO A 189 1.79 -17.00 3.89
N ALA A 190 2.34 -15.92 4.47
CA ALA A 190 1.70 -14.61 4.50
C ALA A 190 2.69 -13.54 4.07
N VAL A 191 2.19 -12.39 3.60
CA VAL A 191 3.01 -11.24 3.24
C VAL A 191 2.43 -9.95 3.80
N ASN A 192 3.32 -9.08 4.31
CA ASN A 192 3.03 -7.70 4.65
C ASN A 192 4.03 -6.79 3.96
N VAL A 193 3.58 -5.76 3.26
CA VAL A 193 4.46 -4.75 2.69
C VAL A 193 4.51 -3.52 3.58
N ARG A 194 5.70 -2.92 3.71
CA ARG A 194 5.96 -1.71 4.48
C ARG A 194 6.86 -0.78 3.69
N VAL A 195 6.73 0.51 3.99
CA VAL A 195 7.56 1.59 3.45
C VAL A 195 8.29 2.31 4.58
N SER A 196 9.49 2.80 4.29
CA SER A 196 10.26 3.64 5.21
C SER A 196 9.58 5.01 5.39
N ASP A 197 9.29 5.41 6.62
CA ASP A 197 8.83 6.77 6.97
C ASP A 197 9.99 7.53 7.61
N ASP A 198 10.74 8.29 6.82
CA ASP A 198 11.88 9.10 7.25
C ASP A 198 11.49 10.51 7.69
N SER A 199 10.20 10.82 7.73
CA SER A 199 9.68 12.12 8.23
C SER A 199 9.97 12.36 9.71
N ARG A 200 10.56 11.36 10.41
CA ARG A 200 10.98 11.38 11.81
C ARG A 200 12.50 11.22 11.94
N ALA A 201 13.03 11.54 13.13
CA ALA A 201 14.46 11.43 13.42
C ALA A 201 15.03 9.99 13.32
N THR A 202 14.19 8.97 13.27
CA THR A 202 14.55 7.56 13.09
C THR A 202 13.66 6.93 12.04
N THR A 203 14.24 6.25 11.07
CA THR A 203 13.53 5.46 10.07
C THR A 203 12.58 4.48 10.74
N GLN A 204 11.31 4.55 10.38
CA GLN A 204 10.27 3.64 10.85
C GLN A 204 9.58 2.99 9.65
N TRP A 205 9.33 1.70 9.77
CA TRP A 205 8.59 0.94 8.77
C TRP A 205 7.09 1.01 9.06
N LYS A 206 6.34 1.57 8.13
CA LYS A 206 4.91 1.85 8.27
C LYS A 206 4.14 1.33 7.06
N GLU A 207 2.82 1.36 7.17
CA GLU A 207 1.92 1.12 6.03
C GLU A 207 1.87 2.32 5.09
N THR A 208 2.21 3.50 5.60
CA THR A 208 2.17 4.73 4.83
C THR A 208 3.36 5.64 5.16
N ALA A 209 3.84 6.36 4.16
CA ALA A 209 4.87 7.38 4.29
C ALA A 209 4.53 8.60 3.43
N GLY A 210 5.21 9.72 3.68
CA GLY A 210 5.28 10.83 2.74
C GLY A 210 6.38 10.58 1.71
N GLY A 211 6.24 11.17 0.52
CA GLY A 211 7.28 11.10 -0.50
C GLY A 211 7.00 12.03 -1.67
N ARG A 212 7.98 12.85 -2.02
CA ARG A 212 7.87 13.73 -3.19
C ARG A 212 8.12 12.96 -4.49
N VAL A 213 7.60 13.49 -5.59
CA VAL A 213 7.93 12.98 -6.92
C VAL A 213 9.45 12.99 -7.14
N GLY A 214 9.99 11.89 -7.68
CA GLY A 214 11.41 11.69 -7.92
C GLY A 214 12.20 11.19 -6.70
N GLU A 215 11.58 11.07 -5.54
CA GLU A 215 12.21 10.53 -4.34
C GLU A 215 12.27 9.00 -4.39
N THR A 216 13.41 8.44 -4.01
CA THR A 216 13.58 7.00 -3.88
C THR A 216 13.22 6.58 -2.45
N MET A 217 12.23 5.70 -2.36
CA MET A 217 11.72 5.17 -1.11
C MET A 217 12.18 3.73 -0.91
N ASP A 218 12.48 3.38 0.34
CA ASP A 218 12.79 2.01 0.73
C ASP A 218 11.51 1.26 1.13
N PHE A 219 11.35 0.05 0.61
CA PHE A 219 10.26 -0.86 0.93
C PHE A 219 10.81 -2.20 1.39
N TYR A 220 10.00 -2.95 2.14
CA TYR A 220 10.18 -4.39 2.25
C TYR A 220 8.84 -5.13 2.17
N MET A 221 8.88 -6.36 1.68
CA MET A 221 7.84 -7.35 1.88
C MET A 221 8.30 -8.29 3.00
N GLU A 222 7.58 -8.30 4.12
CA GLU A 222 7.75 -9.26 5.20
C GLU A 222 7.01 -10.52 4.82
N VAL A 223 7.74 -11.61 4.55
CA VAL A 223 7.17 -12.89 4.16
C VAL A 223 7.29 -13.87 5.32
N SER A 224 6.14 -14.29 5.84
CA SER A 224 6.05 -15.34 6.84
C SER A 224 6.05 -16.71 6.14
N ILE A 225 6.99 -17.56 6.50
CA ILE A 225 7.17 -18.89 5.92
C ILE A 225 6.99 -19.93 7.01
N PRO A 226 5.88 -20.70 7.02
CA PRO A 226 5.68 -21.78 7.96
C PRO A 226 6.76 -22.87 7.80
N ALA A 227 7.14 -23.49 8.90
CA ALA A 227 7.98 -24.68 8.85
C ALA A 227 7.08 -25.92 8.81
N TYR A 228 7.02 -26.55 7.68
CA TYR A 228 6.26 -27.79 7.51
C TYR A 228 7.07 -28.97 8.07
N GLU A 229 6.38 -29.90 8.75
CA GLU A 229 7.02 -31.07 9.39
C GLU A 229 7.61 -32.04 8.37
N SER A 230 7.04 -32.10 7.16
CA SER A 230 7.47 -32.99 6.08
C SER A 230 7.74 -32.21 4.80
N GLU A 231 8.75 -32.63 4.04
CA GLU A 231 9.02 -32.09 2.70
C GLU A 231 7.88 -32.37 1.72
N ASP A 232 7.12 -33.43 1.96
CA ASP A 232 5.98 -33.82 1.13
C ASP A 232 4.82 -32.83 1.21
N VAL A 233 4.69 -32.11 2.33
CA VAL A 233 3.69 -31.05 2.52
C VAL A 233 4.26 -29.66 2.38
N ALA A 234 5.53 -29.55 2.00
CA ALA A 234 6.23 -28.28 1.84
C ALA A 234 5.75 -27.51 0.61
N ILE A 235 6.19 -26.27 0.51
CA ILE A 235 5.94 -25.44 -0.66
C ILE A 235 6.90 -25.85 -1.78
N SER A 236 6.35 -26.21 -2.94
CA SER A 236 7.11 -26.55 -4.16
C SER A 236 7.38 -25.33 -5.03
N SER A 237 6.54 -24.30 -4.97
CA SER A 237 6.72 -23.03 -5.67
C SER A 237 6.26 -21.88 -4.77
N LEU A 238 7.05 -20.81 -4.71
CA LEU A 238 6.76 -19.62 -3.92
C LEU A 238 7.18 -18.38 -4.71
N ILE A 239 6.23 -17.56 -5.12
CA ILE A 239 6.45 -16.37 -5.94
C ILE A 239 5.90 -15.17 -5.18
N ALA A 240 6.76 -14.19 -4.91
CA ALA A 240 6.31 -12.89 -4.41
C ALA A 240 6.02 -11.97 -5.60
N LYS A 241 4.84 -11.37 -5.59
CA LYS A 241 4.39 -10.38 -6.58
C LYS A 241 4.06 -9.09 -5.87
N CYS A 242 4.50 -7.97 -6.43
CA CYS A 242 4.19 -6.65 -5.93
C CYS A 242 3.79 -5.73 -7.09
N GLN A 243 2.54 -5.27 -7.09
CA GLN A 243 2.04 -4.26 -8.03
C GLN A 243 2.47 -2.88 -7.54
N LEU A 244 3.24 -2.18 -8.35
CA LEU A 244 3.68 -0.81 -8.12
C LEU A 244 2.81 0.15 -8.93
N ALA A 245 2.06 1.01 -8.25
CA ALA A 245 1.25 2.05 -8.87
C ALA A 245 1.82 3.43 -8.50
N GLY A 246 2.18 4.25 -9.47
CA GLY A 246 2.85 5.53 -9.23
C GLY A 246 4.26 5.39 -8.63
N LEU A 247 4.87 4.22 -8.77
CA LEU A 247 6.21 3.88 -8.32
C LEU A 247 6.99 3.20 -9.45
N ASN A 248 8.26 3.59 -9.62
CA ASN A 248 9.19 2.96 -10.54
C ASN A 248 10.21 2.14 -9.75
N TYR A 249 10.24 0.84 -9.99
CA TYR A 249 11.22 -0.06 -9.36
C TYR A 249 12.66 0.34 -9.69
N VAL A 250 13.52 0.41 -8.69
CA VAL A 250 14.96 0.60 -8.88
C VAL A 250 15.59 -0.76 -9.16
N ALA A 251 16.10 -0.95 -10.37
CA ALA A 251 16.70 -2.21 -10.78
C ALA A 251 17.82 -2.64 -9.83
N ASP A 252 17.95 -3.95 -9.63
CA ASP A 252 18.97 -4.58 -8.78
C ASP A 252 18.95 -4.17 -7.29
N SER A 253 17.92 -3.44 -6.84
CA SER A 253 17.76 -3.07 -5.44
C SER A 253 17.23 -4.18 -4.53
N MET A 254 16.67 -5.27 -5.11
CA MET A 254 16.06 -6.34 -4.34
C MET A 254 17.09 -7.16 -3.55
N LYS A 255 16.83 -7.29 -2.23
CA LYS A 255 17.68 -8.04 -1.31
C LYS A 255 16.81 -8.79 -0.29
N ALA A 256 17.12 -10.06 -0.04
CA ALA A 256 16.46 -10.85 1.00
C ALA A 256 17.31 -10.88 2.28
N THR A 257 16.71 -10.58 3.43
CA THR A 257 17.40 -10.58 4.73
C THR A 257 16.54 -11.28 5.80
N THR A 258 17.14 -11.68 6.91
CA THR A 258 16.43 -12.27 8.06
C THR A 258 15.97 -11.23 9.08
N LEU A 259 16.35 -9.96 8.92
CA LEU A 259 15.98 -8.85 9.79
C LEU A 259 15.35 -7.72 8.96
N PRO A 260 14.47 -6.91 9.54
CA PRO A 260 13.81 -5.80 8.86
C PRO A 260 14.75 -4.61 8.63
N LYS A 261 16.01 -4.87 8.32
CA LYS A 261 17.07 -3.89 8.16
C LYS A 261 17.81 -4.16 6.86
N ALA A 262 17.76 -3.23 5.92
CA ALA A 262 18.29 -3.41 4.58
C ALA A 262 19.83 -3.61 4.54
N ASP A 263 20.55 -3.12 5.54
CA ASP A 263 22.00 -3.30 5.68
C ASP A 263 22.41 -4.65 6.32
N SER A 264 21.43 -5.48 6.73
CA SER A 264 21.67 -6.83 7.25
C SER A 264 22.24 -7.75 6.15
N ASP A 265 22.87 -8.84 6.57
CA ASP A 265 23.42 -9.84 5.66
C ASP A 265 22.34 -10.45 4.76
N ALA A 266 22.65 -10.53 3.49
CA ALA A 266 21.74 -11.13 2.51
C ALA A 266 21.70 -12.66 2.65
N VAL A 267 20.51 -13.23 2.56
CA VAL A 267 20.31 -14.68 2.44
C VAL A 267 20.72 -15.14 1.05
N LYS A 268 21.89 -15.77 0.97
CA LYS A 268 22.46 -16.23 -0.32
C LYS A 268 21.58 -17.28 -0.97
N GLY A 269 21.24 -17.08 -2.25
CA GLY A 269 20.42 -18.00 -3.02
C GLY A 269 18.95 -18.00 -2.61
N ALA A 270 18.45 -16.95 -1.96
CA ALA A 270 17.04 -16.78 -1.62
C ALA A 270 16.14 -16.67 -2.85
N PHE A 271 16.67 -16.22 -3.98
CA PHE A 271 15.94 -16.06 -5.24
C PHE A 271 16.29 -17.15 -6.24
N ILE A 272 15.28 -17.56 -7.03
CA ILE A 272 15.42 -18.36 -8.24
C ILE A 272 15.32 -17.39 -9.41
N GLY A 273 16.45 -17.18 -10.10
CA GLY A 273 16.56 -16.16 -11.14
C GLY A 273 16.72 -14.74 -10.58
N THR A 274 16.48 -13.74 -11.44
CA THR A 274 16.61 -12.31 -11.12
C THR A 274 15.23 -11.70 -10.93
N PRO A 275 15.00 -10.90 -9.86
CA PRO A 275 13.77 -10.13 -9.70
C PRO A 275 13.50 -9.28 -10.96
N ALA A 276 12.29 -9.32 -11.47
CA ALA A 276 11.88 -8.60 -12.68
C ALA A 276 10.68 -7.72 -12.42
N CYS A 277 10.69 -6.51 -12.98
CA CYS A 277 9.56 -5.59 -12.96
C CYS A 277 9.16 -5.22 -14.38
N THR A 278 7.92 -5.55 -14.76
CA THR A 278 7.35 -5.23 -16.08
C THR A 278 6.00 -4.57 -15.85
N ASP A 279 5.82 -3.39 -16.44
CA ASP A 279 4.57 -2.61 -16.31
C ASP A 279 4.11 -2.44 -14.86
N GLY A 280 5.05 -2.15 -13.95
CA GLY A 280 4.80 -2.00 -12.53
C GLY A 280 4.57 -3.32 -11.76
N ASN A 281 4.63 -4.48 -12.42
CA ASN A 281 4.52 -5.79 -11.78
C ASN A 281 5.91 -6.31 -11.43
N LEU A 282 6.32 -6.13 -10.19
CA LEU A 282 7.54 -6.69 -9.63
C LEU A 282 7.29 -8.15 -9.22
N THR A 283 8.05 -9.07 -9.79
CA THR A 283 7.91 -10.51 -9.56
C THR A 283 9.26 -11.10 -9.18
N VAL A 284 9.26 -11.94 -8.15
CA VAL A 284 10.46 -12.69 -7.72
C VAL A 284 10.06 -14.10 -7.28
N GLU A 285 10.72 -15.09 -7.83
CA GLU A 285 10.59 -16.46 -7.39
C GLU A 285 11.56 -16.74 -6.22
N LEU A 286 11.02 -17.32 -5.15
CA LEU A 286 11.73 -17.54 -3.90
C LEU A 286 12.18 -19.00 -3.79
N ASN A 287 13.43 -19.19 -3.42
CA ASN A 287 13.97 -20.51 -3.12
C ASN A 287 13.58 -20.94 -1.70
N TYR A 288 12.44 -21.61 -1.58
CA TYR A 288 11.87 -22.02 -0.31
C TYR A 288 12.88 -22.79 0.56
N SER A 289 13.61 -23.77 0.01
CA SER A 289 14.54 -24.58 0.79
C SER A 289 15.73 -23.78 1.34
N LYS A 290 16.26 -22.80 0.59
CA LYS A 290 17.32 -21.91 1.06
C LYS A 290 16.83 -20.95 2.13
N ILE A 291 15.63 -20.40 1.94
CA ILE A 291 15.00 -19.51 2.93
C ILE A 291 14.71 -20.28 4.21
N ARG A 292 14.13 -21.47 4.12
CA ARG A 292 13.87 -22.34 5.27
C ARG A 292 15.15 -22.65 6.05
N SER A 293 16.24 -22.97 5.35
CA SER A 293 17.52 -23.25 5.98
C SER A 293 18.08 -22.03 6.73
N ALA A 294 17.83 -20.81 6.23
CA ALA A 294 18.31 -19.59 6.86
C ALA A 294 17.43 -19.10 8.02
N THR A 295 16.11 -19.29 7.93
CA THR A 295 15.14 -18.71 8.88
C THR A 295 14.55 -19.70 9.84
N GLY A 296 14.58 -21.01 9.54
CA GLY A 296 13.84 -22.02 10.26
C GLY A 296 12.33 -21.77 10.18
N ARG A 297 11.69 -21.52 11.34
CA ARG A 297 10.34 -20.94 11.43
C ARG A 297 10.50 -19.43 11.60
N GLY A 298 10.32 -18.65 10.56
CA GLY A 298 10.57 -17.22 10.71
C GLY A 298 10.07 -16.36 9.59
N LEU A 299 10.51 -15.13 9.67
CA LEU A 299 10.22 -14.08 8.71
C LEU A 299 11.43 -13.88 7.81
N ILE A 300 11.19 -13.69 6.53
CA ILE A 300 12.18 -13.15 5.60
C ILE A 300 11.70 -11.79 5.10
N TYR A 301 12.62 -10.86 4.95
CA TYR A 301 12.36 -9.50 4.49
C TYR A 301 12.96 -9.32 3.10
N LEU A 302 12.11 -9.02 2.13
CA LEU A 302 12.50 -8.73 0.75
C LEU A 302 12.54 -7.23 0.58
N HIS A 303 13.71 -6.62 0.81
CA HIS A 303 13.92 -5.19 0.65
C HIS A 303 14.03 -4.83 -0.82
N PHE A 304 13.44 -3.72 -1.22
CA PHE A 304 13.59 -3.14 -2.55
C PHE A 304 13.39 -1.62 -2.48
N GLN A 305 13.87 -0.94 -3.53
CA GLN A 305 13.69 0.49 -3.67
C GLN A 305 12.77 0.80 -4.86
N ALA A 306 11.98 1.85 -4.70
CA ALA A 306 11.18 2.39 -5.79
C ALA A 306 11.13 3.92 -5.71
N THR A 307 11.19 4.57 -6.87
CA THR A 307 11.11 6.02 -6.99
C THR A 307 9.68 6.46 -7.24
N VAL A 308 9.21 7.48 -6.52
CA VAL A 308 7.86 8.05 -6.73
C VAL A 308 7.77 8.63 -8.14
N ALA A 309 6.87 8.07 -8.93
CA ALA A 309 6.72 8.40 -10.33
C ALA A 309 5.91 9.68 -10.56
N PRO A 310 6.08 10.37 -11.71
CA PRO A 310 5.32 11.59 -12.03
C PRO A 310 3.80 11.45 -12.02
N ASP A 311 3.26 10.27 -12.35
CA ASP A 311 1.83 10.00 -12.39
C ASP A 311 1.20 9.85 -10.99
N ALA A 312 2.00 9.66 -9.93
CA ALA A 312 1.54 9.69 -8.56
C ALA A 312 0.84 11.00 -8.17
N VAL A 313 1.21 12.11 -8.80
CA VAL A 313 0.64 13.45 -8.57
C VAL A 313 -0.87 13.48 -8.82
N THR A 314 -1.34 12.82 -9.87
CA THR A 314 -2.77 12.85 -10.26
C THR A 314 -3.66 12.11 -9.26
N LYS A 315 -3.11 11.20 -8.50
CA LYS A 315 -3.79 10.39 -7.48
C LYS A 315 -3.49 10.86 -6.06
N SER A 316 -2.51 11.77 -5.90
CA SER A 316 -1.90 12.20 -4.63
C SER A 316 -1.35 11.04 -3.81
N GLU A 317 -1.11 9.90 -4.46
CA GLU A 317 -0.58 8.69 -3.83
C GLU A 317 0.15 7.80 -4.84
N ALA A 318 1.11 7.07 -4.31
CA ALA A 318 1.72 5.92 -4.95
C ALA A 318 1.56 4.71 -4.03
N SER A 319 1.56 3.50 -4.56
CA SER A 319 1.37 2.31 -3.73
C SER A 319 2.14 1.09 -4.23
N ALA A 320 2.53 0.26 -3.26
CA ALA A 320 3.06 -1.08 -3.47
C ALA A 320 2.08 -2.09 -2.85
N THR A 321 1.46 -2.93 -3.69
CA THR A 321 0.50 -3.96 -3.26
C THR A 321 1.10 -5.33 -3.50
N ALA A 322 1.40 -6.04 -2.42
CA ALA A 322 2.10 -7.32 -2.43
C ALA A 322 1.16 -8.49 -2.16
N LYS A 323 1.43 -9.62 -2.82
CA LYS A 323 0.84 -10.93 -2.56
C LYS A 323 1.85 -12.04 -2.85
N LEU A 324 1.60 -13.22 -2.30
CA LEU A 324 2.33 -14.43 -2.64
C LEU A 324 1.44 -15.34 -3.47
N GLU A 325 2.02 -15.94 -4.51
CA GLU A 325 1.49 -17.12 -5.17
C GLU A 325 2.35 -18.32 -4.76
N TYR A 326 1.72 -19.41 -4.38
CA TYR A 326 2.44 -20.59 -3.92
C TYR A 326 1.69 -21.88 -4.25
N VAL A 327 2.45 -22.97 -4.29
CA VAL A 327 1.95 -24.30 -4.56
C VAL A 327 2.48 -25.22 -3.47
N PHE A 328 1.60 -25.98 -2.83
CA PHE A 328 2.02 -27.07 -1.95
C PHE A 328 2.39 -28.31 -2.76
N SER A 329 3.39 -29.05 -2.33
CA SER A 329 3.83 -30.31 -2.98
C SER A 329 2.69 -31.31 -3.14
N MET A 330 1.80 -31.39 -2.13
CA MET A 330 0.61 -32.25 -2.16
C MET A 330 -0.48 -31.78 -3.11
N GLU A 331 -0.48 -30.51 -3.51
CA GLU A 331 -1.47 -29.91 -4.39
C GLU A 331 -0.78 -29.32 -5.63
N ALA A 332 0.12 -30.06 -6.26
CA ALA A 332 1.04 -29.60 -7.30
C ALA A 332 0.38 -28.84 -8.47
N ASN A 333 -0.90 -29.07 -8.71
CA ASN A 333 -1.66 -28.41 -9.78
C ASN A 333 -2.55 -27.25 -9.29
N LYS A 334 -2.44 -26.87 -8.00
CA LYS A 334 -3.27 -25.83 -7.41
C LYS A 334 -2.43 -24.67 -6.91
N THR A 335 -2.40 -23.58 -7.67
CA THR A 335 -1.82 -22.32 -7.20
C THR A 335 -2.76 -21.67 -6.20
N LYS A 336 -2.23 -21.33 -5.04
CA LYS A 336 -2.90 -20.53 -4.01
C LYS A 336 -2.31 -19.14 -3.99
N THR A 337 -3.10 -18.19 -3.49
CA THR A 337 -2.71 -16.78 -3.40
C THR A 337 -3.05 -16.24 -2.01
N THR A 338 -2.14 -15.48 -1.41
CA THR A 338 -2.43 -14.77 -0.15
C THR A 338 -3.36 -13.60 -0.39
N ALA A 339 -3.95 -13.06 0.69
CA ALA A 339 -4.56 -11.74 0.65
C ALA A 339 -3.53 -10.67 0.27
N ASP A 340 -4.00 -9.58 -0.33
CA ASP A 340 -3.17 -8.44 -0.69
C ASP A 340 -2.77 -7.65 0.57
N SER A 341 -1.52 -7.17 0.59
CA SER A 341 -1.02 -6.19 1.56
C SER A 341 -0.52 -4.96 0.83
N THR A 342 -0.88 -3.77 1.29
CA THR A 342 -0.56 -2.51 0.60
C THR A 342 0.21 -1.56 1.50
N ALA A 343 1.28 -0.96 0.96
CA ALA A 343 1.91 0.22 1.52
C ALA A 343 1.73 1.40 0.56
N ALA A 344 1.42 2.59 1.11
CA ALA A 344 1.15 3.78 0.32
C ALA A 344 2.15 4.91 0.62
N VAL A 345 2.48 5.68 -0.42
CA VAL A 345 3.29 6.89 -0.33
C VAL A 345 2.43 8.07 -0.78
N TYR A 346 2.22 9.02 0.13
CA TYR A 346 1.39 10.21 -0.13
C TYR A 346 2.25 11.39 -0.53
N ASN A 347 1.73 12.20 -1.45
CA ASN A 347 2.28 13.49 -1.81
C ASN A 347 1.21 14.58 -1.68
N TYR A 348 1.66 15.85 -1.58
CA TYR A 348 0.83 16.96 -1.17
C TYR A 348 1.01 18.16 -2.10
N ASP A 349 -0.02 19.02 -2.12
CA ASP A 349 -0.11 20.15 -3.03
C ASP A 349 -0.03 21.49 -2.30
N PHE A 350 0.60 22.46 -2.96
CA PHE A 350 0.70 23.84 -2.53
C PHE A 350 0.29 24.78 -3.66
N THR A 351 -0.47 25.83 -3.33
CA THR A 351 -0.85 26.87 -4.28
C THR A 351 -0.61 28.25 -3.71
N LEU A 352 0.07 29.10 -4.47
CA LEU A 352 0.28 30.48 -4.15
C LEU A 352 -0.46 31.36 -5.17
N PHE A 353 -1.30 32.28 -4.66
CA PHE A 353 -1.96 33.30 -5.45
C PHE A 353 -1.18 34.62 -5.32
N LYS A 354 -0.61 35.07 -6.43
CA LYS A 354 0.13 36.31 -6.48
C LYS A 354 -0.82 37.47 -6.65
N LYS A 355 -0.71 38.49 -5.79
CA LYS A 355 -1.58 39.67 -5.78
C LYS A 355 -0.78 40.93 -5.60
N SER A 356 -1.36 42.09 -6.00
CA SER A 356 -0.82 43.40 -5.68
C SER A 356 -1.31 43.88 -4.31
N ASN A 357 -0.68 44.89 -3.75
CA ASN A 357 -1.19 45.55 -2.55
C ASN A 357 -2.41 46.46 -2.85
N GLU A 358 -2.79 46.63 -4.10
CA GLU A 358 -3.96 47.41 -4.50
C GLU A 358 -5.24 46.60 -4.37
N LEU A 359 -6.31 47.18 -3.88
CA LEU A 359 -7.65 46.60 -3.82
C LEU A 359 -8.37 46.72 -5.16
N ILE A 360 -9.23 45.77 -5.50
CA ILE A 360 -10.10 45.88 -6.67
C ILE A 360 -11.05 47.05 -6.52
N ASP A 361 -11.63 47.24 -5.34
CA ASP A 361 -12.45 48.40 -4.97
C ASP A 361 -11.86 49.07 -3.71
N PRO A 362 -11.09 50.16 -3.86
CA PRO A 362 -10.49 50.85 -2.73
C PRO A 362 -11.50 51.50 -1.77
N SER A 363 -12.76 51.72 -2.22
CA SER A 363 -13.82 52.27 -1.39
C SER A 363 -14.45 51.26 -0.43
N ASN A 364 -14.22 49.98 -0.65
CA ASN A 364 -14.74 48.87 0.14
C ASN A 364 -13.62 48.19 0.94
N ALA A 365 -13.60 48.39 2.24
CA ALA A 365 -12.59 47.76 3.15
C ALA A 365 -12.57 46.24 3.11
N GLY A 366 -13.64 45.58 2.64
CA GLY A 366 -13.73 44.15 2.43
C GLY A 366 -13.33 43.69 1.03
N SER A 367 -12.87 44.59 0.16
CA SER A 367 -12.45 44.27 -1.20
C SER A 367 -11.21 43.38 -1.20
N VAL A 368 -11.13 42.51 -2.20
CA VAL A 368 -9.97 41.64 -2.41
C VAL A 368 -8.85 42.37 -3.16
N HIS A 369 -7.63 41.92 -2.97
CA HIS A 369 -6.47 42.43 -3.68
C HIS A 369 -6.48 42.02 -5.17
N LYS A 370 -6.00 42.92 -6.04
CA LYS A 370 -5.91 42.68 -7.48
C LYS A 370 -4.96 41.52 -7.79
N PRO A 371 -5.31 40.62 -8.71
CA PRO A 371 -4.36 39.63 -9.24
C PRO A 371 -3.12 40.30 -9.83
N LEU A 372 -1.96 39.67 -9.69
CA LEU A 372 -0.69 40.21 -10.18
C LEU A 372 0.07 39.17 -10.97
N ALA A 373 0.16 39.32 -12.27
CA ALA A 373 0.89 38.46 -13.19
C ALA A 373 2.39 38.81 -13.25
N GLY A 374 3.21 37.87 -13.75
CA GLY A 374 4.61 38.11 -14.09
C GLY A 374 5.61 37.84 -12.97
N ALA A 375 5.19 37.34 -11.81
CA ALA A 375 6.10 36.91 -10.76
C ALA A 375 6.72 35.53 -11.10
N GLY A 376 7.98 35.33 -10.68
CA GLY A 376 8.67 34.05 -10.74
C GLY A 376 9.20 33.65 -9.36
N PHE A 377 9.21 32.33 -9.09
CA PHE A 377 9.59 31.78 -7.80
C PHE A 377 10.53 30.60 -7.96
N THR A 378 11.46 30.48 -7.01
CA THR A 378 12.30 29.28 -6.86
C THR A 378 11.98 28.61 -5.51
N LEU A 379 11.81 27.28 -5.55
CA LEU A 379 11.63 26.44 -4.37
C LEU A 379 12.98 25.83 -3.97
N TYR A 380 13.31 25.88 -2.69
CA TYR A 380 14.53 25.28 -2.12
C TYR A 380 14.16 24.26 -1.05
N SER A 381 14.94 23.21 -0.94
CA SER A 381 14.83 22.19 0.11
C SER A 381 15.54 22.57 1.41
N ASP A 382 16.37 23.64 1.39
CA ASP A 382 17.15 24.10 2.53
C ASP A 382 17.06 25.62 2.74
N ASN A 383 17.27 26.07 3.96
CA ASN A 383 17.17 27.48 4.35
C ASN A 383 18.34 28.33 3.89
N THR A 384 19.41 27.73 3.41
CA THR A 384 20.60 28.42 2.89
C THR A 384 20.46 28.77 1.42
N MET A 385 19.40 28.24 0.77
CA MET A 385 19.10 28.40 -0.67
C MET A 385 20.22 27.85 -1.59
N ASN A 386 20.92 26.84 -1.12
CA ASN A 386 21.96 26.20 -1.92
C ASN A 386 21.42 25.08 -2.81
N THR A 387 20.27 24.50 -2.43
CA THR A 387 19.68 23.34 -3.10
C THR A 387 18.31 23.71 -3.68
N PRO A 388 18.26 24.32 -4.88
CA PRO A 388 16.98 24.54 -5.57
C PRO A 388 16.38 23.22 -6.00
N VAL A 389 15.08 23.08 -5.84
CA VAL A 389 14.34 21.93 -6.34
C VAL A 389 14.10 22.12 -7.84
N SER A 390 14.61 21.20 -8.65
CA SER A 390 14.32 21.17 -10.08
C SER A 390 12.87 20.80 -10.32
N MET A 391 12.17 21.59 -11.15
CA MET A 391 10.75 21.45 -11.37
C MET A 391 10.45 21.18 -12.84
N VAL A 392 9.38 20.44 -13.10
CA VAL A 392 8.81 20.23 -14.44
C VAL A 392 7.47 20.93 -14.48
N LYS A 393 7.27 21.77 -15.52
CA LYS A 393 5.96 22.34 -15.82
C LYS A 393 5.10 21.31 -16.54
N VAL A 394 3.91 21.09 -16.02
CA VAL A 394 2.88 20.26 -16.64
C VAL A 394 1.78 21.20 -17.14
N ASP A 395 1.52 21.17 -18.44
CA ASP A 395 0.51 22.03 -19.05
C ASP A 395 -0.91 21.54 -18.69
N ALA A 396 -1.86 22.48 -18.75
CA ALA A 396 -3.27 22.17 -18.53
C ALA A 396 -3.79 21.17 -19.56
N THR A 397 -4.67 20.30 -19.10
CA THR A 397 -5.46 19.40 -19.94
C THR A 397 -6.94 19.77 -19.84
N THR A 398 -7.82 19.04 -20.49
CA THR A 398 -9.28 19.21 -20.35
C THR A 398 -9.81 18.95 -18.94
N THR A 399 -9.05 18.23 -18.12
CA THR A 399 -9.47 17.80 -16.77
C THR A 399 -8.56 18.28 -15.65
N THR A 400 -7.39 18.86 -15.98
CA THR A 400 -6.37 19.24 -15.00
C THR A 400 -5.81 20.62 -15.32
N ASP A 401 -5.78 21.53 -14.34
CA ASP A 401 -5.08 22.80 -14.44
C ASP A 401 -3.57 22.59 -14.56
N ALA A 402 -2.88 23.55 -15.18
CA ALA A 402 -1.42 23.54 -15.23
C ALA A 402 -0.81 23.60 -13.82
N TYR A 403 0.33 22.92 -13.64
CA TYR A 403 1.06 22.91 -12.37
C TYR A 403 2.55 22.64 -12.58
N TYR A 404 3.34 22.87 -11.53
CA TYR A 404 4.71 22.39 -11.43
C TYR A 404 4.78 21.17 -10.50
N ARG A 405 5.68 20.25 -10.79
CA ARG A 405 6.04 19.15 -9.91
C ARG A 405 7.56 19.01 -9.82
N PRO A 406 8.10 18.42 -8.75
CA PRO A 406 9.51 18.05 -8.72
C PRO A 406 9.90 17.18 -9.92
N ALA A 407 11.10 17.41 -10.45
CA ALA A 407 11.68 16.58 -11.50
C ALA A 407 12.28 15.32 -10.90
N THR A 408 12.18 14.20 -11.61
CA THR A 408 12.91 12.97 -11.29
C THR A 408 14.37 13.08 -11.73
N ASP A 409 15.27 12.27 -11.14
CA ASP A 409 16.68 12.24 -11.54
C ASP A 409 16.86 11.86 -13.02
N ALA A 410 15.99 10.98 -13.53
CA ALA A 410 15.98 10.63 -14.94
C ALA A 410 15.64 11.83 -15.84
N GLU A 411 14.67 12.64 -15.45
CA GLU A 411 14.30 13.87 -16.15
C GLU A 411 15.40 14.91 -16.05
N ILE A 412 16.03 15.09 -14.89
CA ILE A 412 17.16 15.99 -14.68
C ILE A 412 18.34 15.58 -15.60
N THR A 413 18.62 14.31 -15.67
CA THR A 413 19.70 13.77 -16.51
C THR A 413 19.39 13.92 -18.01
N ALA A 414 18.14 13.66 -18.41
CA ALA A 414 17.68 13.79 -19.79
C ALA A 414 17.49 15.28 -20.21
N GLY A 415 17.16 16.13 -19.26
CA GLY A 415 16.73 17.52 -19.48
C GLY A 415 17.81 18.51 -19.89
N THR A 416 19.06 18.08 -20.07
CA THR A 416 20.11 18.89 -20.69
C THR A 416 19.83 19.23 -22.15
N GLY A 417 18.66 18.83 -22.70
CA GLY A 417 18.24 18.99 -24.09
C GLY A 417 16.93 19.75 -24.35
N GLY A 418 16.43 20.59 -23.42
CA GLY A 418 15.32 21.52 -23.75
C GLY A 418 13.92 21.07 -23.35
N THR A 419 13.76 20.20 -22.38
CA THR A 419 12.48 19.58 -21.96
C THR A 419 11.77 20.26 -20.79
N GLY A 420 11.93 21.57 -20.60
CA GLY A 420 11.10 22.33 -19.65
C GLY A 420 11.41 22.11 -18.16
N ILE A 421 12.59 21.58 -17.82
CA ILE A 421 13.06 21.59 -16.43
C ILE A 421 13.51 22.98 -16.07
N VAL A 422 12.93 23.50 -14.99
CA VAL A 422 13.17 24.86 -14.51
C VAL A 422 13.50 24.85 -13.03
N THR A 423 14.32 25.79 -12.60
CA THR A 423 14.47 26.14 -11.18
C THR A 423 13.59 27.31 -10.82
N GLU A 424 13.33 28.24 -11.76
CA GLU A 424 12.40 29.36 -11.60
C GLU A 424 11.05 28.99 -12.23
N MET A 425 9.99 29.04 -11.42
CA MET A 425 8.61 28.78 -11.80
C MET A 425 7.85 30.09 -12.00
N ASP A 426 7.20 30.29 -13.15
CA ASP A 426 6.32 31.43 -13.39
C ASP A 426 4.97 31.28 -12.67
N ALA A 427 4.57 32.28 -11.91
CA ALA A 427 3.25 32.36 -11.30
C ALA A 427 2.22 32.93 -12.28
N ASN A 428 2.11 32.34 -13.46
CA ASN A 428 1.24 32.78 -14.55
C ASN A 428 0.15 31.77 -14.90
N MET A 429 -0.25 30.96 -13.93
CA MET A 429 -1.31 29.96 -14.11
C MET A 429 -2.66 30.49 -13.60
N GLY A 430 -3.72 29.78 -13.95
CA GLY A 430 -5.09 30.13 -13.62
C GLY A 430 -5.65 31.23 -14.52
N ASN A 431 -6.93 31.55 -14.36
CA ASN A 431 -7.65 32.51 -15.22
C ASN A 431 -7.10 33.93 -15.17
N ASP A 432 -6.54 34.34 -14.03
CA ASP A 432 -5.99 35.68 -13.81
C ASP A 432 -4.46 35.73 -14.01
N ASN A 433 -3.83 34.67 -14.52
CA ASN A 433 -2.38 34.56 -14.70
C ASN A 433 -1.57 34.94 -13.44
N ASN A 434 -2.07 34.60 -12.27
CA ASN A 434 -1.48 34.98 -10.99
C ASN A 434 -1.26 33.81 -10.03
N THR A 435 -1.39 32.59 -10.52
CA THR A 435 -1.33 31.38 -9.70
C THR A 435 -0.04 30.59 -9.93
N LEU A 436 0.62 30.18 -8.86
CA LEU A 436 1.65 29.17 -8.84
C LEU A 436 1.07 27.93 -8.15
N SER A 437 0.91 26.85 -8.89
CA SER A 437 0.47 25.55 -8.36
C SER A 437 1.65 24.58 -8.38
N ILE A 438 1.96 24.00 -7.21
CA ILE A 438 2.99 22.98 -7.05
C ILE A 438 2.31 21.73 -6.51
N ARG A 439 2.55 20.59 -7.15
CA ARG A 439 2.01 19.28 -6.75
C ARG A 439 3.12 18.27 -6.56
N GLY A 440 2.84 17.25 -5.76
CA GLY A 440 3.78 16.14 -5.57
C GLY A 440 4.93 16.47 -4.62
N LEU A 441 4.70 17.29 -3.61
CA LEU A 441 5.64 17.55 -2.52
C LEU A 441 5.45 16.54 -1.38
N ASP A 442 6.51 16.29 -0.62
CA ASP A 442 6.42 15.60 0.65
C ASP A 442 6.02 16.55 1.80
N VAL A 443 5.69 16.00 2.96
CA VAL A 443 5.60 16.76 4.22
C VAL A 443 6.96 17.34 4.60
N GLY A 444 6.95 18.42 5.37
CA GLY A 444 8.18 19.06 5.85
C GLY A 444 8.33 20.50 5.40
N ALA A 445 9.55 21.00 5.48
CA ALA A 445 9.87 22.39 5.26
C ALA A 445 10.51 22.62 3.89
N TYR A 446 9.96 23.59 3.17
CA TYR A 446 10.52 24.15 1.93
C TYR A 446 10.71 25.65 2.08
N TYR A 447 11.52 26.23 1.19
CA TYR A 447 11.77 27.67 1.20
C TYR A 447 11.47 28.25 -0.18
N VAL A 448 10.58 29.24 -0.21
CA VAL A 448 10.07 29.87 -1.44
C VAL A 448 10.68 31.26 -1.55
N LYS A 449 11.35 31.55 -2.67
CA LYS A 449 11.92 32.86 -2.97
C LYS A 449 11.31 33.41 -4.24
N GLU A 450 10.85 34.68 -4.22
CA GLU A 450 10.52 35.40 -5.44
C GLU A 450 11.81 35.79 -6.14
N THR A 451 12.06 35.22 -7.32
CA THR A 451 13.28 35.43 -8.12
C THR A 451 13.04 36.36 -9.28
N LYS A 452 11.79 36.52 -9.72
CA LYS A 452 11.37 37.46 -10.74
C LYS A 452 10.21 38.29 -10.22
N THR A 453 10.41 39.59 -10.14
CA THR A 453 9.41 40.54 -9.65
C THR A 453 8.62 41.13 -10.81
N PRO A 454 7.28 41.23 -10.72
CA PRO A 454 6.48 41.92 -11.72
C PRO A 454 6.91 43.38 -11.92
N SER A 455 6.82 43.86 -13.16
CA SER A 455 7.19 45.23 -13.50
C SER A 455 6.38 46.25 -12.70
N GLY A 456 7.03 47.26 -12.11
CA GLY A 456 6.41 48.29 -11.29
C GLY A 456 6.16 47.92 -9.82
N TYR A 457 6.65 46.77 -9.40
CA TYR A 457 6.54 46.25 -8.01
C TYR A 457 7.91 46.00 -7.40
N TYR A 458 7.93 45.85 -6.08
CA TYR A 458 9.14 45.58 -5.30
C TYR A 458 9.14 44.16 -4.82
N ALA A 459 10.31 43.51 -4.92
CA ALA A 459 10.51 42.15 -4.39
C ALA A 459 10.40 42.10 -2.86
N PRO A 460 9.92 41.03 -2.27
CA PRO A 460 10.11 40.74 -0.85
C PRO A 460 11.59 40.79 -0.47
N LYS A 461 11.89 41.19 0.77
CA LYS A 461 13.26 41.30 1.28
C LYS A 461 13.87 40.00 1.74
N GLY A 462 13.04 39.01 1.98
CA GLY A 462 13.43 37.71 2.49
C GLY A 462 12.92 36.56 1.62
N ILE A 463 12.92 35.40 2.22
CA ILE A 463 12.33 34.17 1.70
C ILE A 463 11.16 33.77 2.58
N PHE A 464 10.31 32.88 2.09
CA PHE A 464 9.18 32.37 2.84
C PHE A 464 9.41 30.89 3.12
N LYS A 465 9.21 30.47 4.38
CA LYS A 465 9.22 29.08 4.78
C LYS A 465 7.81 28.50 4.60
N LEU A 466 7.71 27.46 3.79
CA LEU A 466 6.53 26.64 3.62
C LEU A 466 6.69 25.36 4.44
N ASP A 467 5.81 25.13 5.41
CA ASP A 467 5.74 23.89 6.18
C ASP A 467 4.46 23.14 5.78
N LEU A 468 4.58 21.87 5.38
CA LEU A 468 3.46 20.98 5.10
C LEU A 468 3.41 19.88 6.16
N THR A 469 2.24 19.67 6.76
CA THR A 469 2.03 18.65 7.80
C THR A 469 0.81 17.82 7.44
N ALA A 470 0.98 16.51 7.33
CA ALA A 470 -0.12 15.58 7.10
C ALA A 470 -0.78 15.13 8.42
N LYS A 471 -2.03 14.69 8.33
CA LYS A 471 -2.69 13.99 9.42
C LYS A 471 -2.03 12.63 9.65
N ARG A 472 -2.19 12.11 10.86
CA ARG A 472 -1.77 10.75 11.24
C ARG A 472 -2.96 10.02 11.84
N ASP A 473 -2.99 8.71 11.65
CA ASP A 473 -3.97 7.83 12.27
C ASP A 473 -3.57 7.42 13.70
N ALA A 474 -4.36 6.55 14.32
CA ALA A 474 -4.11 6.05 15.66
C ALA A 474 -2.80 5.23 15.78
N SER A 475 -2.28 4.71 14.66
CA SER A 475 -1.02 3.96 14.57
C SER A 475 0.18 4.88 14.28
N GLU A 476 -0.02 6.20 14.32
CA GLU A 476 0.98 7.20 13.94
C GLU A 476 1.43 7.09 12.47
N SER A 477 0.65 6.42 11.61
CA SER A 477 0.86 6.36 10.17
C SER A 477 0.30 7.60 9.49
N LEU A 478 0.98 8.10 8.45
CA LEU A 478 0.47 9.22 7.65
C LEU A 478 -0.83 8.84 6.95
N VAL A 479 -1.75 9.78 6.88
CA VAL A 479 -2.92 9.66 6.02
C VAL A 479 -2.84 10.67 4.89
N LYS A 480 -3.61 10.43 3.83
CA LYS A 480 -3.58 11.24 2.61
C LYS A 480 -3.83 12.73 2.84
N ASP A 481 -4.59 13.07 3.88
CA ASP A 481 -5.02 14.44 4.10
C ASP A 481 -3.96 15.28 4.80
N LEU A 482 -3.79 16.53 4.35
CA LEU A 482 -3.06 17.54 5.11
C LEU A 482 -3.78 17.85 6.44
N ALA A 483 -3.00 17.93 7.51
CA ALA A 483 -3.47 18.41 8.82
C ALA A 483 -3.42 19.92 8.89
N SER A 484 -2.31 20.50 8.42
CA SER A 484 -2.05 21.93 8.43
C SER A 484 -0.95 22.29 7.43
N GLY A 485 -0.81 23.58 7.20
CA GLY A 485 0.33 24.16 6.50
C GLY A 485 0.77 25.43 7.21
N GLY A 486 2.03 25.79 7.05
CA GLY A 486 2.62 27.02 7.51
C GLY A 486 3.22 27.80 6.33
N PHE A 487 3.04 29.10 6.31
CA PHE A 487 3.78 29.97 5.41
C PHE A 487 4.21 31.20 6.19
N THR A 488 5.51 31.33 6.40
CA THR A 488 6.08 32.34 7.28
C THR A 488 7.23 33.07 6.60
N GLU A 489 7.34 34.37 6.88
CA GLU A 489 8.43 35.16 6.42
C GLU A 489 9.73 34.93 7.20
N THR A 490 10.88 35.05 6.57
CA THR A 490 12.19 35.06 7.23
C THR A 490 12.65 36.48 7.58
N LYS A 491 11.98 37.51 7.06
CA LYS A 491 12.21 38.91 7.38
C LYS A 491 10.90 39.55 7.81
N GLU A 492 10.86 40.12 9.01
CA GLU A 492 9.66 40.74 9.59
C GLU A 492 9.01 41.80 8.68
N ALA A 493 9.80 42.49 7.89
CA ALA A 493 9.31 43.48 6.94
C ALA A 493 8.38 42.90 5.86
N ASP A 494 8.45 41.60 5.61
CA ASP A 494 7.63 40.90 4.59
C ASP A 494 6.34 40.29 5.18
N ARG A 495 6.12 40.38 6.52
CA ARG A 495 4.93 39.86 7.19
C ARG A 495 3.64 40.37 6.59
N ALA A 496 3.56 41.64 6.29
CA ALA A 496 2.38 42.29 5.70
C ALA A 496 2.08 41.83 4.27
N LEU A 497 3.02 41.16 3.60
CA LEU A 497 2.83 40.62 2.25
C LEU A 497 2.03 39.32 2.26
N ILE A 498 1.98 38.60 3.38
CA ILE A 498 1.19 37.38 3.50
C ILE A 498 -0.22 37.75 3.97
N GLN A 499 -1.21 37.64 3.09
CA GLN A 499 -2.58 38.06 3.41
C GLN A 499 -3.47 36.93 3.86
N LYS A 500 -3.47 35.81 3.15
CA LYS A 500 -4.32 34.67 3.44
C LYS A 500 -3.48 33.41 3.48
N LYS A 501 -3.77 32.58 4.48
CA LYS A 501 -3.23 31.23 4.61
C LYS A 501 -4.39 30.31 4.93
N SER A 502 -4.63 29.29 4.13
CA SER A 502 -5.75 28.37 4.33
C SER A 502 -5.44 26.99 3.83
N LEU A 503 -5.96 25.99 4.55
CA LEU A 503 -6.06 24.63 4.06
C LEU A 503 -7.36 24.49 3.26
N ASN A 504 -7.25 24.17 1.99
CA ASN A 504 -8.38 23.79 1.16
C ASN A 504 -8.61 22.28 1.29
N ALA A 505 -9.52 21.89 2.17
CA ALA A 505 -9.78 20.48 2.47
C ALA A 505 -10.39 19.72 1.28
N GLU A 506 -11.19 20.38 0.43
CA GLU A 506 -11.79 19.74 -0.74
C GLU A 506 -10.74 19.33 -1.78
N LYS A 507 -9.72 20.16 -1.94
CA LYS A 507 -8.62 19.95 -2.90
C LYS A 507 -7.37 19.36 -2.25
N ASN A 508 -7.41 19.13 -0.94
CA ASN A 508 -6.29 18.63 -0.12
C ASN A 508 -4.97 19.38 -0.38
N ARG A 509 -5.02 20.72 -0.40
CA ARG A 509 -3.87 21.57 -0.69
C ARG A 509 -3.80 22.77 0.24
N TYR A 510 -2.59 23.24 0.48
CA TYR A 510 -2.36 24.47 1.23
C TYR A 510 -2.31 25.68 0.29
N GLU A 511 -3.07 26.74 0.60
CA GLU A 511 -3.23 27.93 -0.24
C GLU A 511 -2.76 29.19 0.48
N VAL A 512 -2.06 30.07 -0.25
CA VAL A 512 -1.51 31.31 0.27
C VAL A 512 -1.74 32.48 -0.73
N ASP A 513 -2.21 33.61 -0.22
CA ASP A 513 -2.21 34.88 -0.94
C ASP A 513 -0.94 35.67 -0.59
N LEU A 514 -0.07 35.95 -1.58
CA LEU A 514 1.17 36.69 -1.42
C LEU A 514 1.15 37.96 -2.22
N LEU A 515 1.36 39.13 -1.55
CA LEU A 515 1.35 40.45 -2.18
C LEU A 515 2.74 40.89 -2.65
N ASN A 516 2.76 41.77 -3.65
CA ASN A 516 3.85 42.73 -3.88
C ASN A 516 3.33 44.15 -3.76
N SER A 517 4.19 45.06 -3.29
CA SER A 517 3.87 46.49 -3.16
C SER A 517 4.33 47.27 -4.38
N SER A 518 3.46 48.11 -4.92
CA SER A 518 3.78 49.06 -5.99
C SER A 518 4.47 50.35 -5.48
N THR A 519 4.47 50.55 -4.16
CA THR A 519 5.21 51.66 -3.55
C THR A 519 6.38 51.08 -2.73
N PRO A 520 7.57 51.78 -2.72
CA PRO A 520 8.60 51.38 -1.80
C PRO A 520 7.99 51.34 -0.41
N VAL A 521 8.16 50.19 0.28
CA VAL A 521 7.99 50.17 1.73
C VAL A 521 9.04 51.12 2.26
N LEU A 522 8.66 52.39 2.41
CA LEU A 522 9.52 53.36 3.08
C LEU A 522 9.86 52.70 4.42
N PRO A 523 11.14 52.58 4.77
CA PRO A 523 11.48 52.21 6.13
C PRO A 523 10.60 53.06 7.02
N THR A 524 9.94 52.49 8.01
CA THR A 524 9.19 53.24 9.03
C THR A 524 10.18 54.20 9.69
N THR A 525 10.40 55.35 9.03
CA THR A 525 11.26 56.43 9.51
C THR A 525 10.48 57.31 10.50
N GLY A 526 9.66 56.70 11.35
CA GLY A 526 9.17 57.25 12.60
C GLY A 526 10.18 57.13 13.72
N GLY A 527 11.40 56.66 13.42
CA GLY A 527 12.48 56.57 14.39
C GLY A 527 13.30 57.86 14.46
N VAL A 528 14.23 57.86 15.38
CA VAL A 528 15.17 58.97 15.73
C VAL A 528 15.74 59.76 14.56
N GLY A 529 15.82 59.16 13.34
CA GLY A 529 16.31 59.81 12.14
C GLY A 529 15.42 60.95 11.65
N THR A 530 14.07 60.80 11.61
CA THR A 530 13.17 61.88 11.15
C THR A 530 13.17 63.04 12.12
N VAL A 531 13.19 62.76 13.42
CA VAL A 531 13.31 63.80 14.44
C VAL A 531 14.65 64.55 14.30
N MET A 532 15.74 63.82 14.04
CA MET A 532 17.07 64.40 13.87
C MET A 532 17.16 65.27 12.63
N PHE A 533 16.60 64.86 11.45
CA PHE A 533 16.56 65.68 10.25
C PHE A 533 15.64 66.90 10.42
N THR A 534 14.51 66.77 11.12
CA THR A 534 13.61 67.89 11.43
C THR A 534 14.29 68.89 12.36
N VAL A 535 14.97 68.44 13.40
CA VAL A 535 15.71 69.31 14.34
C VAL A 535 16.89 70.02 13.63
N ILE A 536 17.67 69.29 12.82
CA ILE A 536 18.77 69.85 12.05
C ILE A 536 18.22 70.89 11.04
N GLY A 537 17.13 70.60 10.35
CA GLY A 537 16.47 71.53 9.42
C GLY A 537 15.97 72.81 10.10
N LEU A 538 15.37 72.67 11.30
CA LEU A 538 14.93 73.84 12.08
C LEU A 538 16.11 74.67 12.59
N LEU A 539 17.19 73.99 13.03
CA LEU A 539 18.43 74.67 13.46
C LEU A 539 19.11 75.39 12.30
N CYS A 540 19.16 74.83 11.11
CA CYS A 540 19.68 75.49 9.91
C CYS A 540 18.83 76.68 9.50
N MET A 541 17.49 76.58 9.56
CA MET A 541 16.60 77.70 9.30
C MET A 541 16.75 78.80 10.35
N GLY A 542 16.84 78.47 11.62
CA GLY A 542 17.11 79.40 12.72
C GLY A 542 18.44 80.11 12.55
N ALA A 543 19.52 79.43 12.21
CA ALA A 543 20.83 79.99 11.95
C ALA A 543 20.82 80.90 10.72
N ALA A 544 20.12 80.57 9.62
CA ALA A 544 19.97 81.36 8.43
C ALA A 544 19.19 82.68 8.73
N LEU A 545 18.12 82.56 9.53
CA LEU A 545 17.34 83.72 9.97
C LEU A 545 18.16 84.65 10.86
N TRP A 546 18.90 84.11 11.81
CA TRP A 546 19.80 84.84 12.69
C TRP A 546 20.89 85.53 11.90
N PHE A 547 21.53 84.88 10.94
CA PHE A 547 22.55 85.42 10.08
C PHE A 547 21.99 86.56 9.21
N PHE A 548 20.76 86.37 8.66
CA PHE A 548 20.07 87.41 7.88
C PHE A 548 19.74 88.66 8.71
N LEU A 549 19.25 88.47 9.95
CA LEU A 549 18.95 89.54 10.86
C LEU A 549 20.22 90.29 11.31
N PHE A 550 21.30 89.50 11.56
CA PHE A 550 22.59 90.10 11.93
C PHE A 550 23.24 90.89 10.78
N ALA A 551 23.16 90.32 9.58
CA ALA A 551 23.63 91.04 8.37
C ALA A 551 22.81 92.33 8.06
N ARG A 552 21.52 92.30 8.37
CA ARG A 552 20.65 93.44 8.26
C ARG A 552 21.00 94.53 9.30
N ARG A 553 21.23 94.14 10.57
CA ARG A 553 21.69 95.11 11.61
C ARG A 553 23.03 95.72 11.28
N ARG A 554 23.99 94.95 10.81
CA ARG A 554 25.28 95.53 10.37
C ARG A 554 25.13 96.53 9.24
N ARG A 555 24.24 96.30 8.30
CA ARG A 555 23.97 97.26 7.23
C ARG A 555 23.27 98.55 7.74
N GLU A 556 22.43 98.44 8.74
CA GLU A 556 21.78 99.52 9.43
C GLU A 556 22.80 100.36 10.24
N ASP A 557 23.71 99.70 10.97
CA ASP A 557 24.80 100.33 11.72
C ASP A 557 25.82 101.04 10.78
N GLU A 558 26.16 100.48 9.62
CA GLU A 558 27.00 101.06 8.59
C GLU A 558 26.32 102.25 7.92
N GLN A 559 25.00 102.29 7.78
CA GLN A 559 24.25 103.46 7.28
C GLN A 559 24.10 104.56 8.30
N GLU A 560 24.03 104.25 9.61
CA GLU A 560 24.04 105.29 10.66
C GLU A 560 25.43 105.90 10.82
N GLN A 561 26.53 105.15 10.75
CA GLN A 561 27.89 105.73 10.78
C GLN A 561 28.20 106.58 9.60
N ASN A 562 27.68 106.35 8.41
CA ASN A 562 27.85 107.21 7.23
C ASN A 562 26.98 108.46 7.27
N LYS A 563 25.95 108.56 8.12
CA LYS A 563 25.13 109.78 8.32
C LYS A 563 25.73 110.74 9.37
N THR A 564 26.68 110.30 10.17
CA THR A 564 27.30 111.08 11.25
C THR A 564 28.62 111.72 10.80
N THR A 565 29.06 111.52 9.54
CA THR A 565 30.32 112.00 8.95
C THR A 565 30.11 112.91 7.73
N LEU A 566 28.95 113.62 7.66
CA LEU A 566 28.72 114.73 6.70
C LEU A 566 28.41 115.97 7.48
#